data_2101edd14df692fd779de088da2c9c9c
#
_entry.id   2101edd14df692fd779de088da2c9c9c
#
_cell.length_a   1.000
_cell.length_b   1.000
_cell.length_c   1.000
_cell.angle_alpha   90.00
_cell.angle_beta   90.00
_cell.angle_gamma   90.00
#
_symmetry.space_group_name_H-M   'P 1'
#
loop_
_entity.id
_entity.type
_entity.pdbx_description
1 polymer ?
#
loop_
_entity_poly.entity_id
_entity_poly.type
_entity_poly.pdbx_seq_one_letter_code
_entity_poly.pdbx_strand_id
1 'polypeptide(L)'
;GMKLLYSVAWPGQSLYSNKPIQTPADLVGTKMRAYNPTSTRIAQLLKAQPVTIQLSELGQALATNTVNNFLTSSASGVESKLYEQIKYFYPVNAWLPRNATVVNQKAFDSLDKSLQDAVLKAAAAAEKRGWESSERLDKEYLKELAAKGMTVAEPSDALKKEFANIGNTMTEEWVKAAGADGKAIVDAYRKR
;
A
#
# COMPACT_ATOMS: atom_id res chain seq x y z
N GLY A 1 23.75 9.88 1.96
CA GLY A 1 23.79 10.79 3.09
C GLY A 1 22.75 10.50 4.18
N MET A 2 22.05 9.36 4.13
CA MET A 2 21.04 8.93 5.12
C MET A 2 21.40 7.55 5.68
N LYS A 3 21.18 7.36 6.97
CA LYS A 3 21.29 6.07 7.65
C LYS A 3 19.90 5.53 7.93
N LEU A 4 19.61 4.30 7.53
CA LEU A 4 18.40 3.59 7.93
C LEU A 4 18.54 3.17 9.39
N LEU A 5 17.57 3.53 10.23
CA LEU A 5 17.48 3.09 11.60
C LEU A 5 16.63 1.81 11.71
N TYR A 6 15.42 1.83 11.15
CA TYR A 6 14.54 0.68 11.11
C TYR A 6 13.47 0.85 10.03
N SER A 7 12.74 -0.23 9.74
CA SER A 7 11.61 -0.18 8.83
C SER A 7 10.48 -1.10 9.30
N VAL A 8 9.24 -0.65 9.07
CA VAL A 8 8.03 -1.36 9.50
C VAL A 8 7.13 -1.61 8.30
N ALA A 9 6.57 -2.82 8.22
CA ALA A 9 5.54 -3.12 7.25
C ALA A 9 4.30 -2.25 7.50
N TRP A 10 3.68 -1.77 6.43
CA TRP A 10 2.37 -1.14 6.47
C TRP A 10 1.33 -2.13 5.97
N PRO A 11 0.07 -2.10 6.44
CA PRO A 11 -0.97 -2.97 5.91
C PRO A 11 -1.07 -2.91 4.39
N GLY A 12 -1.41 -4.04 3.77
CA GLY A 12 -1.47 -4.17 2.32
C GLY A 12 -2.40 -3.15 1.68
N GLN A 13 -2.01 -2.67 0.51
CA GLN A 13 -2.85 -1.74 -0.25
C GLN A 13 -3.94 -2.52 -0.98
N SER A 14 -5.16 -2.25 -0.63
CA SER A 14 -6.34 -3.02 -1.02
C SER A 14 -7.37 -2.15 -1.71
N LEU A 15 -8.29 -2.76 -2.44
CA LEU A 15 -9.23 -2.05 -3.31
C LEU A 15 -10.45 -1.55 -2.53
N TYR A 16 -10.68 -0.25 -2.60
CA TYR A 16 -11.92 0.41 -2.20
C TYR A 16 -12.77 0.73 -3.41
N SER A 17 -14.08 0.53 -3.33
CA SER A 17 -15.00 0.83 -4.41
C SER A 17 -16.35 1.34 -3.90
N ASN A 18 -16.99 2.24 -4.64
CA ASN A 18 -18.36 2.68 -4.37
C ASN A 18 -19.43 1.72 -4.93
N LYS A 19 -19.02 0.75 -5.74
CA LYS A 19 -19.88 -0.29 -6.33
C LYS A 19 -19.28 -1.67 -6.07
N PRO A 20 -20.08 -2.75 -6.10
CA PRO A 20 -19.54 -4.10 -6.06
C PRO A 20 -18.59 -4.35 -7.24
N ILE A 21 -17.45 -5.00 -6.95
CA ILE A 21 -16.48 -5.45 -7.95
C ILE A 21 -16.42 -6.98 -7.86
N GLN A 22 -16.87 -7.64 -8.90
CA GLN A 22 -16.84 -9.11 -9.01
C GLN A 22 -15.76 -9.58 -9.96
N THR A 23 -15.48 -8.79 -10.99
CA THR A 23 -14.49 -9.11 -12.03
C THR A 23 -13.63 -7.89 -12.35
N PRO A 24 -12.46 -8.07 -12.97
CA PRO A 24 -11.66 -6.95 -13.46
C PRO A 24 -12.40 -6.03 -14.44
N ALA A 25 -13.39 -6.57 -15.16
CA ALA A 25 -14.20 -5.79 -16.11
C ALA A 25 -15.01 -4.68 -15.42
N ASP A 26 -15.38 -4.86 -14.15
CA ASP A 26 -16.10 -3.84 -13.37
C ASP A 26 -15.26 -2.59 -13.08
N LEU A 27 -13.94 -2.66 -13.26
CA LEU A 27 -13.02 -1.54 -13.10
C LEU A 27 -12.75 -0.79 -14.42
N VAL A 28 -13.08 -1.37 -15.56
CA VAL A 28 -12.82 -0.78 -16.89
C VAL A 28 -13.55 0.54 -17.05
N GLY A 29 -12.81 1.60 -17.41
CA GLY A 29 -13.36 2.94 -17.63
C GLY A 29 -13.76 3.67 -16.35
N THR A 30 -13.66 3.07 -15.18
CA THR A 30 -13.94 3.74 -13.91
C THR A 30 -12.84 4.75 -13.57
N LYS A 31 -13.17 5.79 -12.81
CA LYS A 31 -12.20 6.78 -12.33
C LYS A 31 -11.49 6.25 -11.09
N MET A 32 -10.23 5.88 -11.24
CA MET A 32 -9.42 5.33 -10.14
C MET A 32 -8.42 6.38 -9.65
N ARG A 33 -8.42 6.63 -8.33
CA ARG A 33 -7.43 7.51 -7.73
C ARG A 33 -6.03 6.95 -7.91
N ALA A 34 -5.13 7.80 -8.36
CA ALA A 34 -3.69 7.59 -8.37
C ALA A 34 -3.00 8.71 -7.59
N TYR A 35 -1.83 8.47 -7.00
CA TYR A 35 -1.06 9.47 -6.25
C TYR A 35 0.44 9.38 -6.49
N ASN A 36 0.87 8.40 -7.28
CA ASN A 36 2.25 8.22 -7.71
C ASN A 36 2.29 7.41 -9.02
N PRO A 37 3.44 7.30 -9.70
CA PRO A 37 3.57 6.55 -10.95
C PRO A 37 3.13 5.09 -10.84
N THR A 38 3.38 4.43 -9.72
CA THR A 38 2.99 3.02 -9.49
C THR A 38 1.48 2.85 -9.49
N SER A 39 0.76 3.65 -8.71
CA SER A 39 -0.71 3.59 -8.67
C SER A 39 -1.35 4.03 -9.99
N THR A 40 -0.74 4.97 -10.72
CA THR A 40 -1.15 5.33 -12.08
C THR A 40 -1.01 4.14 -13.02
N ARG A 41 0.12 3.40 -12.96
CA ARG A 41 0.36 2.24 -13.81
C ARG A 41 -0.63 1.11 -13.52
N ILE A 42 -0.94 0.85 -12.25
CA ILE A 42 -1.97 -0.14 -11.87
C ILE A 42 -3.33 0.23 -12.47
N ALA A 43 -3.76 1.48 -12.34
CA ALA A 43 -5.02 1.94 -12.91
C ALA A 43 -5.07 1.73 -14.44
N GLN A 44 -3.98 2.05 -15.14
CA GLN A 44 -3.87 1.83 -16.60
C GLN A 44 -3.97 0.34 -16.96
N LEU A 45 -3.28 -0.53 -16.23
CA LEU A 45 -3.32 -1.98 -16.48
C LEU A 45 -4.72 -2.57 -16.21
N LEU A 46 -5.45 -2.04 -15.24
CA LEU A 46 -6.86 -2.34 -15.00
C LEU A 46 -7.81 -1.71 -16.03
N LYS A 47 -7.29 -0.95 -17.00
CA LYS A 47 -8.08 -0.17 -17.97
C LYS A 47 -9.03 0.84 -17.31
N ALA A 48 -8.72 1.24 -16.08
CA ALA A 48 -9.36 2.36 -15.40
C ALA A 48 -8.74 3.68 -15.83
N GLN A 49 -9.41 4.78 -15.55
CA GLN A 49 -8.94 6.15 -15.82
C GLN A 49 -8.23 6.67 -14.56
N PRO A 50 -6.89 6.82 -14.54
CA PRO A 50 -6.20 7.35 -13.37
C PRO A 50 -6.52 8.83 -13.16
N VAL A 51 -6.88 9.19 -11.94
CA VAL A 51 -7.11 10.58 -11.51
C VAL A 51 -6.15 10.89 -10.37
N THR A 52 -5.28 11.88 -10.55
CA THR A 52 -4.27 12.23 -9.56
C THR A 52 -4.89 13.05 -8.42
N ILE A 53 -4.97 12.45 -7.23
CA ILE A 53 -5.57 13.05 -6.02
C ILE A 53 -4.77 12.63 -4.80
N GLN A 54 -4.42 13.60 -3.94
CA GLN A 54 -3.75 13.34 -2.67
C GLN A 54 -4.72 12.81 -1.62
N LEU A 55 -4.20 12.17 -0.57
CA LEU A 55 -5.07 11.56 0.46
C LEU A 55 -5.96 12.61 1.16
N SER A 56 -5.44 13.80 1.40
CA SER A 56 -6.18 14.91 2.02
C SER A 56 -7.39 15.41 1.20
N GLU A 57 -7.38 15.16 -0.12
CA GLU A 57 -8.42 15.58 -1.05
C GLU A 57 -9.44 14.46 -1.35
N LEU A 58 -9.13 13.22 -0.89
CA LEU A 58 -9.90 12.03 -1.26
C LEU A 58 -11.36 12.13 -0.81
N GLY A 59 -11.63 12.63 0.39
CA GLY A 59 -12.99 12.78 0.90
C GLY A 59 -13.85 13.64 -0.04
N GLN A 60 -13.34 14.80 -0.47
CA GLN A 60 -14.05 15.67 -1.41
C GLN A 60 -14.24 15.01 -2.78
N ALA A 61 -13.20 14.32 -3.26
CA ALA A 61 -13.25 13.64 -4.55
C ALA A 61 -14.28 12.50 -4.59
N LEU A 62 -14.48 11.80 -3.47
CA LEU A 62 -15.53 10.79 -3.32
C LEU A 62 -16.92 11.43 -3.28
N ALA A 63 -17.10 12.49 -2.50
CA ALA A 63 -18.37 13.19 -2.40
C ALA A 63 -18.87 13.77 -3.73
N THR A 64 -17.94 14.18 -4.60
CA THR A 64 -18.23 14.71 -5.94
C THR A 64 -18.20 13.67 -7.05
N ASN A 65 -18.01 12.38 -6.73
CA ASN A 65 -17.82 11.30 -7.71
C ASN A 65 -16.68 11.57 -8.72
N THR A 66 -15.66 12.35 -8.32
CA THR A 66 -14.44 12.55 -9.09
C THR A 66 -13.62 11.28 -9.19
N VAL A 67 -13.71 10.42 -8.17
CA VAL A 67 -13.17 9.05 -8.18
C VAL A 67 -14.22 8.06 -7.70
N ASN A 68 -14.14 6.82 -8.19
CA ASN A 68 -15.09 5.74 -7.87
C ASN A 68 -14.43 4.61 -7.08
N ASN A 69 -13.13 4.45 -7.24
CA ASN A 69 -12.33 3.43 -6.58
C ASN A 69 -10.88 3.90 -6.40
N PHE A 70 -10.18 3.24 -5.50
CA PHE A 70 -8.78 3.52 -5.20
C PHE A 70 -8.15 2.37 -4.44
N LEU A 71 -6.82 2.40 -4.35
CA LEU A 71 -6.05 1.48 -3.53
C LEU A 71 -5.46 2.23 -2.34
N THR A 72 -5.75 1.73 -1.13
CA THR A 72 -5.10 2.17 0.11
C THR A 72 -5.22 1.07 1.18
N SER A 73 -4.62 1.28 2.36
CA SER A 73 -4.64 0.29 3.45
C SER A 73 -5.96 0.32 4.24
N SER A 74 -6.20 -0.76 4.99
CA SER A 74 -7.25 -0.82 6.03
C SER A 74 -7.06 0.28 7.07
N ALA A 75 -5.81 0.54 7.50
CA ALA A 75 -5.45 1.61 8.42
C ALA A 75 -5.92 2.99 7.92
N SER A 76 -5.59 3.35 6.67
CA SER A 76 -6.05 4.62 6.07
C SER A 76 -7.58 4.69 5.99
N GLY A 77 -8.23 3.55 5.76
CA GLY A 77 -9.69 3.45 5.72
C GLY A 77 -10.35 3.85 7.05
N VAL A 78 -9.80 3.38 8.16
CA VAL A 78 -10.28 3.69 9.51
C VAL A 78 -9.89 5.12 9.91
N GLU A 79 -8.61 5.48 9.81
CA GLU A 79 -8.07 6.76 10.24
C GLU A 79 -8.70 7.95 9.50
N SER A 80 -8.94 7.80 8.19
CA SER A 80 -9.59 8.83 7.36
C SER A 80 -11.10 8.66 7.26
N LYS A 81 -11.71 7.75 8.02
CA LYS A 81 -13.16 7.47 8.05
C LYS A 81 -13.75 7.24 6.65
N LEU A 82 -13.02 6.55 5.78
CA LEU A 82 -13.45 6.35 4.40
C LEU A 82 -14.76 5.56 4.30
N TYR A 83 -15.11 4.78 5.31
CA TYR A 83 -16.38 4.05 5.43
C TYR A 83 -17.63 4.96 5.41
N GLU A 84 -17.48 6.26 5.66
CA GLU A 84 -18.60 7.22 5.57
C GLU A 84 -18.98 7.50 4.10
N GLN A 85 -18.07 7.28 3.15
CA GLN A 85 -18.21 7.71 1.77
C GLN A 85 -18.11 6.59 0.75
N ILE A 86 -17.48 5.44 1.12
CA ILE A 86 -17.29 4.31 0.22
C ILE A 86 -17.72 3.01 0.90
N LYS A 87 -18.27 2.08 0.12
CA LYS A 87 -19.03 0.95 0.70
C LYS A 87 -18.34 -0.40 0.64
N TYR A 88 -17.39 -0.58 -0.29
CA TYR A 88 -16.79 -1.88 -0.54
C TYR A 88 -15.29 -1.84 -0.33
N PHE A 89 -14.77 -2.85 0.34
CA PHE A 89 -13.36 -3.09 0.55
C PHE A 89 -13.02 -4.54 0.16
N TYR A 90 -12.00 -4.70 -0.68
CA TYR A 90 -11.51 -6.00 -1.12
C TYR A 90 -10.04 -6.12 -0.77
N PRO A 91 -9.64 -7.06 0.13
CA PRO A 91 -8.25 -7.23 0.57
C PRO A 91 -7.39 -7.91 -0.52
N VAL A 92 -7.21 -7.24 -1.65
CA VAL A 92 -6.41 -7.73 -2.78
C VAL A 92 -4.90 -7.66 -2.50
N ASN A 93 -4.47 -6.86 -1.52
CA ASN A 93 -3.07 -6.67 -1.16
C ASN A 93 -2.17 -6.43 -2.39
N ALA A 94 -2.59 -5.48 -3.23
CA ALA A 94 -1.94 -5.19 -4.52
C ALA A 94 -0.43 -4.91 -4.38
N TRP A 95 -0.02 -4.32 -3.27
CA TRP A 95 1.37 -4.27 -2.81
C TRP A 95 1.44 -4.10 -1.29
N LEU A 96 2.59 -4.44 -0.73
CA LEU A 96 2.89 -4.36 0.71
C LEU A 96 3.90 -3.24 0.95
N PRO A 97 3.46 -2.04 1.38
CA PRO A 97 4.36 -0.93 1.63
C PRO A 97 5.26 -1.19 2.82
N ARG A 98 6.41 -0.54 2.82
CA ARG A 98 7.34 -0.56 3.93
C ARG A 98 7.78 0.86 4.24
N ASN A 99 7.52 1.32 5.45
CA ASN A 99 7.95 2.63 5.92
C ASN A 99 9.35 2.53 6.52
N ALA A 100 10.21 3.48 6.15
CA ALA A 100 11.58 3.55 6.65
C ALA A 100 11.74 4.78 7.55
N THR A 101 12.32 4.58 8.73
CA THR A 101 12.80 5.66 9.58
C THR A 101 14.28 5.87 9.31
N VAL A 102 14.62 7.06 8.83
CA VAL A 102 15.98 7.41 8.45
C VAL A 102 16.47 8.64 9.21
N VAL A 103 17.77 8.72 9.42
CA VAL A 103 18.44 9.88 10.01
C VAL A 103 19.53 10.38 9.06
N ASN A 104 19.84 11.67 9.11
CA ASN A 104 20.99 12.19 8.39
C ASN A 104 22.27 11.50 8.88
N GLN A 105 23.08 10.95 7.97
CA GLN A 105 24.28 10.18 8.32
C GLN A 105 25.26 11.00 9.16
N LYS A 106 25.53 12.25 8.76
CA LYS A 106 26.49 13.12 9.50
C LYS A 106 25.98 13.46 10.89
N ALA A 107 24.69 13.71 11.05
CA ALA A 107 24.08 13.96 12.35
C ALA A 107 24.18 12.75 13.27
N PHE A 108 23.98 11.54 12.74
CA PHE A 108 24.15 10.32 13.51
C PHE A 108 25.62 10.08 13.90
N ASP A 109 26.55 10.31 12.97
CA ASP A 109 27.99 10.10 13.19
C ASP A 109 28.58 11.14 14.17
N SER A 110 27.93 12.30 14.34
CA SER A 110 28.35 13.32 15.32
C SER A 110 27.98 12.99 16.76
N LEU A 111 27.14 11.97 16.99
CA LEU A 111 26.83 11.45 18.32
C LEU A 111 28.03 10.66 18.87
N ASP A 112 28.24 10.71 20.17
CA ASP A 112 29.16 9.78 20.81
C ASP A 112 28.66 8.33 20.68
N LYS A 113 29.59 7.39 20.88
CA LYS A 113 29.32 5.95 20.68
C LYS A 113 28.19 5.45 21.56
N SER A 114 28.06 5.93 22.79
CA SER A 114 27.02 5.50 23.73
C SER A 114 25.63 5.92 23.27
N LEU A 115 25.52 7.14 22.73
CA LEU A 115 24.28 7.65 22.14
C LEU A 115 23.92 6.92 20.84
N GLN A 116 24.91 6.66 19.95
CA GLN A 116 24.67 5.84 18.76
C GLN A 116 24.11 4.46 19.11
N ASP A 117 24.71 3.79 20.11
CA ASP A 117 24.26 2.46 20.55
C ASP A 117 22.85 2.51 21.18
N ALA A 118 22.55 3.56 21.96
CA ALA A 118 21.22 3.77 22.52
C ALA A 118 20.17 3.98 21.43
N VAL A 119 20.45 4.78 20.40
CA VAL A 119 19.57 5.01 19.25
C VAL A 119 19.33 3.69 18.49
N LEU A 120 20.38 2.93 18.19
CA LEU A 120 20.24 1.65 17.47
C LEU A 120 19.45 0.62 18.28
N LYS A 121 19.66 0.55 19.58
CA LYS A 121 18.87 -0.33 20.49
C LYS A 121 17.40 0.07 20.51
N ALA A 122 17.10 1.37 20.60
CA ALA A 122 15.73 1.87 20.55
C ALA A 122 15.08 1.60 19.18
N ALA A 123 15.83 1.77 18.10
CA ALA A 123 15.39 1.49 16.72
C ALA A 123 15.02 0.01 16.55
N ALA A 124 15.86 -0.92 16.98
CA ALA A 124 15.57 -2.36 16.92
C ALA A 124 14.31 -2.74 17.72
N ALA A 125 14.14 -2.16 18.92
CA ALA A 125 12.93 -2.37 19.71
C ALA A 125 11.68 -1.77 19.04
N ALA A 126 11.79 -0.61 18.38
CA ALA A 126 10.71 0.01 17.63
C ALA A 126 10.33 -0.83 16.39
N GLU A 127 11.31 -1.36 15.66
CA GLU A 127 11.09 -2.24 14.51
C GLU A 127 10.26 -3.46 14.92
N LYS A 128 10.68 -4.17 15.95
CA LYS A 128 9.96 -5.35 16.45
C LYS A 128 8.50 -5.02 16.79
N ARG A 129 8.28 -3.99 17.63
CA ARG A 129 6.91 -3.58 18.00
C ARG A 129 6.09 -3.15 16.78
N GLY A 130 6.71 -2.47 15.83
CA GLY A 130 6.05 -2.00 14.62
C GLY A 130 5.54 -3.14 13.74
N TRP A 131 6.35 -4.18 13.53
CA TRP A 131 5.94 -5.38 12.78
C TRP A 131 4.79 -6.11 13.47
N GLU A 132 4.90 -6.38 14.76
CA GLU A 132 3.85 -7.04 15.56
C GLU A 132 2.54 -6.24 15.55
N SER A 133 2.64 -4.90 15.66
CA SER A 133 1.48 -4.03 15.64
C SER A 133 0.84 -3.96 14.26
N SER A 134 1.62 -3.90 13.18
CA SER A 134 1.10 -3.83 11.81
C SER A 134 0.24 -5.05 11.46
N GLU A 135 0.72 -6.25 11.78
CA GLU A 135 -0.02 -7.49 11.51
C GLU A 135 -1.31 -7.58 12.34
N ARG A 136 -1.24 -7.23 13.63
CA ARG A 136 -2.40 -7.28 14.52
C ARG A 136 -3.44 -6.23 14.12
N LEU A 137 -3.01 -4.99 13.90
CA LEU A 137 -3.89 -3.87 13.59
C LEU A 137 -4.59 -4.03 12.24
N ASP A 138 -3.95 -4.63 11.24
CA ASP A 138 -4.62 -4.86 9.96
C ASP A 138 -5.88 -5.74 10.13
N LYS A 139 -5.77 -6.80 10.93
CA LYS A 139 -6.91 -7.68 11.25
C LYS A 139 -8.02 -6.95 12.05
N GLU A 140 -7.61 -6.04 12.95
CA GLU A 140 -8.55 -5.23 13.74
C GLU A 140 -9.26 -4.19 12.87
N TYR A 141 -8.54 -3.51 12.00
CA TYR A 141 -9.10 -2.52 11.08
C TYR A 141 -10.10 -3.13 10.08
N LEU A 142 -9.86 -4.34 9.57
CA LEU A 142 -10.84 -5.03 8.73
C LEU A 142 -12.17 -5.27 9.45
N LYS A 143 -12.11 -5.66 10.73
CA LYS A 143 -13.30 -5.82 11.57
C LYS A 143 -13.98 -4.48 11.84
N GLU A 144 -13.20 -3.43 12.09
CA GLU A 144 -13.74 -2.10 12.32
C GLU A 144 -14.43 -1.52 11.09
N LEU A 145 -13.83 -1.63 9.90
CA LEU A 145 -14.45 -1.23 8.64
C LEU A 145 -15.80 -1.92 8.43
N ALA A 146 -15.87 -3.23 8.69
CA ALA A 146 -17.11 -3.98 8.61
C ALA A 146 -18.15 -3.50 9.66
N ALA A 147 -17.73 -3.28 10.89
CA ALA A 147 -18.59 -2.77 11.97
C ALA A 147 -19.15 -1.37 11.69
N LYS A 148 -18.40 -0.55 10.91
CA LYS A 148 -18.82 0.77 10.43
C LYS A 148 -19.72 0.72 9.19
N GLY A 149 -20.13 -0.48 8.74
CA GLY A 149 -21.08 -0.66 7.65
C GLY A 149 -20.45 -0.80 6.26
N MET A 150 -19.13 -0.93 6.17
CA MET A 150 -18.46 -1.26 4.91
C MET A 150 -18.60 -2.76 4.61
N THR A 151 -18.86 -3.11 3.38
CA THR A 151 -18.81 -4.50 2.92
C THR A 151 -17.35 -4.89 2.69
N VAL A 152 -16.76 -5.58 3.67
CA VAL A 152 -15.43 -6.20 3.54
C VAL A 152 -15.64 -7.59 2.93
N ALA A 153 -15.27 -7.75 1.66
CA ALA A 153 -15.52 -8.97 0.90
C ALA A 153 -14.23 -9.55 0.33
N GLU A 154 -14.12 -10.87 0.36
CA GLU A 154 -13.03 -11.56 -0.33
C GLU A 154 -13.05 -11.24 -1.83
N PRO A 155 -11.90 -10.87 -2.43
CA PRO A 155 -11.80 -10.65 -3.85
C PRO A 155 -12.04 -11.98 -4.60
N SER A 156 -12.75 -11.93 -5.72
CA SER A 156 -12.95 -13.11 -6.57
C SER A 156 -11.60 -13.63 -7.09
N ASP A 157 -11.58 -14.91 -7.50
CA ASP A 157 -10.39 -15.51 -8.09
C ASP A 157 -9.95 -14.79 -9.37
N ALA A 158 -10.91 -14.29 -10.16
CA ALA A 158 -10.63 -13.48 -11.34
C ALA A 158 -9.91 -12.18 -10.97
N LEU A 159 -10.35 -11.51 -9.91
CA LEU A 159 -9.73 -10.28 -9.43
C LEU A 159 -8.33 -10.54 -8.85
N LYS A 160 -8.18 -11.61 -8.04
CA LYS A 160 -6.87 -12.04 -7.50
C LYS A 160 -5.88 -12.33 -8.62
N LYS A 161 -6.31 -13.07 -9.65
CA LYS A 161 -5.48 -13.42 -10.81
C LYS A 161 -5.06 -12.17 -11.59
N GLU A 162 -5.97 -11.21 -11.78
CA GLU A 162 -5.64 -9.97 -12.49
C GLU A 162 -4.61 -9.13 -11.73
N PHE A 163 -4.75 -8.97 -10.41
CA PHE A 163 -3.74 -8.27 -9.61
C PHE A 163 -2.38 -9.00 -9.62
N ALA A 164 -2.36 -10.33 -9.64
CA ALA A 164 -1.13 -11.11 -9.80
C ALA A 164 -0.48 -10.87 -11.18
N ASN A 165 -1.27 -10.83 -12.26
CA ASN A 165 -0.78 -10.52 -13.61
C ASN A 165 -0.18 -9.10 -13.68
N ILE A 166 -0.87 -8.13 -13.09
CA ILE A 166 -0.39 -6.74 -12.98
C ILE A 166 0.95 -6.71 -12.23
N GLY A 167 1.04 -7.40 -11.09
CA GLY A 167 2.27 -7.50 -10.32
C GLY A 167 3.43 -8.08 -11.12
N ASN A 168 3.20 -9.14 -11.90
CA ASN A 168 4.20 -9.73 -12.79
C ASN A 168 4.65 -8.74 -13.86
N THR A 169 3.70 -8.09 -14.55
CA THR A 169 3.99 -7.08 -15.58
C THR A 169 4.84 -5.94 -15.02
N MET A 170 4.45 -5.39 -13.89
CA MET A 170 5.19 -4.28 -13.25
C MET A 170 6.56 -4.72 -12.73
N THR A 171 6.69 -5.95 -12.26
CA THR A 171 7.98 -6.53 -11.86
C THR A 171 8.92 -6.63 -13.07
N GLU A 172 8.43 -7.08 -14.22
CA GLU A 172 9.23 -7.16 -15.45
C GLU A 172 9.64 -5.77 -15.95
N GLU A 173 8.73 -4.79 -15.91
CA GLU A 173 9.01 -3.39 -16.22
C GLU A 173 10.12 -2.84 -15.32
N TRP A 174 10.02 -3.10 -14.01
CA TRP A 174 11.02 -2.68 -13.04
C TRP A 174 12.38 -3.35 -13.27
N VAL A 175 12.41 -4.65 -13.52
CA VAL A 175 13.66 -5.39 -13.81
C VAL A 175 14.37 -4.82 -15.04
N LYS A 176 13.63 -4.45 -16.09
CA LYS A 176 14.20 -3.79 -17.28
C LYS A 176 14.87 -2.46 -16.94
N ALA A 177 14.25 -1.69 -16.05
CA ALA A 177 14.78 -0.38 -15.62
C ALA A 177 15.96 -0.52 -14.64
N ALA A 178 15.91 -1.50 -13.73
CA ALA A 178 16.92 -1.73 -12.69
C ALA A 178 18.15 -2.56 -13.18
N GLY A 179 18.05 -3.19 -14.35
CA GLY A 179 19.16 -3.95 -14.95
C GLY A 179 19.53 -5.23 -14.20
N ALA A 180 20.80 -5.58 -14.23
CA ALA A 180 21.32 -6.86 -13.69
C ALA A 180 21.06 -7.00 -12.18
N ASP A 181 21.25 -5.95 -11.42
CA ASP A 181 21.04 -5.95 -9.96
C ASP A 181 19.56 -6.20 -9.61
N GLY A 182 18.65 -5.53 -10.32
CA GLY A 182 17.21 -5.75 -10.16
C GLY A 182 16.81 -7.19 -10.49
N LYS A 183 17.36 -7.74 -11.57
CA LYS A 183 17.14 -9.15 -11.92
C LYS A 183 17.62 -10.10 -10.83
N ALA A 184 18.82 -9.89 -10.29
CA ALA A 184 19.38 -10.73 -9.24
C ALA A 184 18.51 -10.71 -7.97
N ILE A 185 17.96 -9.55 -7.59
CA ILE A 185 17.05 -9.39 -6.44
C ILE A 185 15.76 -10.22 -6.67
N VAL A 186 15.13 -10.07 -7.84
CA VAL A 186 13.88 -10.79 -8.15
C VAL A 186 14.10 -12.28 -8.23
N ASP A 187 15.19 -12.73 -8.86
CA ASP A 187 15.55 -14.15 -8.96
C ASP A 187 15.80 -14.77 -7.58
N ALA A 188 16.46 -14.04 -6.67
CA ALA A 188 16.68 -14.49 -5.29
C ALA A 188 15.36 -14.58 -4.50
N TYR A 189 14.46 -13.63 -4.69
CA TYR A 189 13.13 -13.63 -4.05
C TYR A 189 12.26 -14.82 -4.50
N ARG A 190 12.27 -15.12 -5.81
CA ARG A 190 11.45 -16.21 -6.40
C ARG A 190 11.92 -17.62 -6.05
N LYS A 191 13.14 -17.76 -5.51
CA LYS A 191 13.72 -19.06 -5.07
C LYS A 191 13.36 -19.43 -3.61
N ARG A 192 12.65 -18.55 -2.90
CA ARG A 192 12.19 -18.78 -1.54
C ARG A 192 10.84 -19.49 -1.52
#